data_2d5cfdd246688e7ae7cba09452b211f5
#
_entry.id   2d5cfdd246688e7ae7cba09452b211f5
#
_cell.length_a   1.000
_cell.length_b   1.000
_cell.length_c   1.000
_cell.angle_alpha   90.00
_cell.angle_beta   90.00
_cell.angle_gamma   90.00
#
_symmetry.space_group_name_H-M   'P 1'
#
loop_
_entity.id
_entity.type
_entity.pdbx_description
1 polymer ?
#
loop_
_entity_poly.entity_id
_entity_poly.type
_entity_poly.pdbx_seq_one_letter_code
_entity_poly.pdbx_strand_id
1 'polypeptide(L)'
;MEPRARSTYIASHATGRIAARDTRRCAHRRTGRPANHGNGDANMMHPDLEVVEVRRDESFKVWSHGYPYRTIRWHFHPEFELHLIVATHGKYFVGDHIGSFGPGHLVLLGPNLPHNWVSDMAEGETVERRNLVIQFDPSFVRRCMDAFPECRDAQALLDDARRGVGFDAATSAAIAPLFDALLTARGMRRIALFMTILERLCGAAERTLLASPAYDQADVTPTRLSHALSYIGKNLASELRESDLAQLTGQSVSAFSRAFHRHTGMPFVQYVNRLRIESACQMLLADDASITDICFQAGFNNVSNFNRQFRAVKGMAPSEFRALQRLNARSRELALHAAPTGNPLPPRVLTPGAPELVPQPG
;
A
#
# COMPACT_ATOMS: atom_id res chain seq x y z
N MET A 1 -11.63 0.04 70.66
CA MET A 1 -12.39 1.25 71.05
C MET A 1 -13.16 1.74 69.83
N GLU A 2 -14.41 1.30 69.77
CA GLU A 2 -15.50 1.90 68.99
C GLU A 2 -15.98 3.16 69.70
N PRO A 3 -16.88 4.05 69.16
CA PRO A 3 -18.06 3.75 68.37
C PRO A 3 -18.35 4.76 67.24
N ARG A 4 -19.11 4.34 66.15
CA ARG A 4 -20.59 4.44 65.88
C ARG A 4 -21.21 5.83 65.86
N ALA A 5 -21.89 6.13 64.75
CA ALA A 5 -23.30 6.57 64.58
C ALA A 5 -23.55 6.88 63.06
N ARG A 6 -24.38 6.22 62.30
CA ARG A 6 -25.86 6.06 62.16
C ARG A 6 -26.66 7.37 62.16
N SER A 7 -27.39 7.63 61.04
CA SER A 7 -28.85 7.80 60.98
C SER A 7 -29.24 8.63 59.74
N THR A 8 -29.95 8.13 58.82
CA THR A 8 -31.38 7.83 58.56
C THR A 8 -32.25 8.99 58.05
N TYR A 9 -32.95 8.68 56.94
CA TYR A 9 -34.34 9.02 56.52
C TYR A 9 -34.62 10.47 56.05
N ILE A 10 -35.39 10.71 54.99
CA ILE A 10 -36.83 10.39 54.76
C ILE A 10 -37.19 10.61 53.27
N ALA A 11 -38.06 9.79 52.77
CA ALA A 11 -38.78 9.87 51.49
C ALA A 11 -40.00 10.79 51.62
N SER A 12 -40.51 11.33 50.53
CA SER A 12 -41.92 11.68 50.40
C SER A 12 -42.42 11.67 48.96
N HIS A 13 -43.51 10.99 48.85
CA HIS A 13 -44.43 10.75 47.71
C HIS A 13 -45.20 12.01 47.27
N ALA A 14 -45.69 12.00 46.01
CA ALA A 14 -47.10 12.03 45.61
C ALA A 14 -47.20 12.46 44.13
N THR A 15 -47.66 11.65 43.21
CA THR A 15 -49.03 11.33 42.73
C THR A 15 -49.78 12.45 42.00
N GLY A 16 -50.31 12.09 40.81
CA GLY A 16 -51.50 12.71 40.18
C GLY A 16 -51.33 12.78 38.64
N ARG A 17 -51.77 11.83 37.87
CA ARG A 17 -53.07 11.46 37.26
C ARG A 17 -53.64 12.50 36.27
N ILE A 18 -53.71 12.13 35.01
CA ILE A 18 -54.83 11.68 34.13
C ILE A 18 -55.32 12.69 33.08
N ALA A 19 -55.44 12.20 31.84
CA ALA A 19 -56.46 12.31 30.78
C ALA A 19 -56.35 13.55 29.86
N ALA A 20 -56.76 13.54 28.60
CA ALA A 20 -57.32 12.59 27.66
C ALA A 20 -57.29 13.21 26.24
N ARG A 21 -57.25 12.33 25.27
CA ARG A 21 -57.77 12.40 23.89
C ARG A 21 -58.25 13.76 23.35
N ASP A 22 -57.77 14.15 22.19
CA ASP A 22 -58.69 14.39 21.08
C ASP A 22 -58.04 14.18 19.73
N THR A 23 -58.80 13.45 18.89
CA THR A 23 -58.56 13.12 17.51
C THR A 23 -59.11 14.20 16.60
N ARG A 24 -58.32 14.73 15.64
CA ARG A 24 -58.89 15.22 14.39
C ARG A 24 -57.89 15.06 13.22
N ARG A 25 -58.30 14.26 12.23
CA ARG A 25 -57.82 14.23 10.86
C ARG A 25 -57.87 15.61 10.20
N CYS A 26 -56.87 15.97 9.43
CA CYS A 26 -57.10 16.57 8.10
C CYS A 26 -55.83 16.53 7.25
N ALA A 27 -55.97 16.09 6.11
CA ALA A 27 -55.37 15.92 4.82
C ALA A 27 -54.34 16.95 4.34
N HIS A 28 -53.37 16.39 3.61
CA HIS A 28 -52.65 16.89 2.42
C HIS A 28 -52.05 18.31 2.43
N ARG A 29 -50.71 18.34 2.43
CA ARG A 29 -49.97 19.08 1.40
C ARG A 29 -48.56 18.47 1.28
N ARG A 30 -48.23 17.93 0.10
CA ARG A 30 -46.88 17.68 -0.35
C ARG A 30 -46.19 19.03 -0.50
N THR A 31 -45.16 19.30 0.27
CA THR A 31 -44.17 20.31 -0.05
C THR A 31 -42.80 19.64 0.03
N GLY A 32 -42.02 19.83 -1.05
CA GLY A 32 -40.74 19.22 -1.25
C GLY A 32 -39.77 19.48 -0.09
N ARG A 33 -39.11 18.44 0.29
CA ARG A 33 -37.91 18.53 1.14
C ARG A 33 -36.84 19.29 0.34
N PRO A 34 -36.26 20.38 0.87
CA PRO A 34 -35.04 20.91 0.29
C PRO A 34 -33.94 19.89 0.45
N ALA A 35 -33.17 19.66 -0.60
CA ALA A 35 -31.93 18.90 -0.56
C ALA A 35 -31.03 19.50 0.54
N ASN A 36 -30.74 18.69 1.54
CA ASN A 36 -29.77 19.01 2.56
C ASN A 36 -28.42 19.06 1.89
N HIS A 37 -27.94 20.24 1.52
CA HIS A 37 -26.54 20.49 1.23
C HIS A 37 -25.79 20.21 2.54
N GLY A 38 -25.24 19.02 2.61
CA GLY A 38 -24.43 18.60 3.73
C GLY A 38 -23.30 19.60 3.95
N ASN A 39 -23.26 20.10 5.17
CA ASN A 39 -22.10 20.72 5.78
C ASN A 39 -20.87 19.89 5.39
N GLY A 40 -19.94 20.53 4.69
CA GLY A 40 -18.60 19.99 4.46
C GLY A 40 -17.86 19.98 5.79
N ASP A 41 -18.10 18.94 6.59
CA ASP A 41 -17.14 18.54 7.59
C ASP A 41 -15.84 18.26 6.83
N ALA A 42 -14.81 19.03 7.13
CA ALA A 42 -13.44 18.75 6.76
C ALA A 42 -13.08 17.40 7.42
N ASN A 43 -13.51 16.33 6.77
CA ASN A 43 -13.12 14.97 7.09
C ASN A 43 -11.62 14.91 6.81
N MET A 44 -10.80 15.05 7.86
CA MET A 44 -9.37 14.76 7.75
C MET A 44 -9.27 13.35 7.19
N MET A 45 -8.90 13.23 5.91
CA MET A 45 -8.76 11.96 5.23
C MET A 45 -7.67 11.17 5.94
N HIS A 46 -8.08 10.17 6.72
CA HIS A 46 -7.15 9.23 7.31
C HIS A 46 -6.54 8.37 6.19
N PRO A 47 -5.23 8.12 6.21
CA PRO A 47 -4.60 7.29 5.19
C PRO A 47 -5.10 5.84 5.28
N ASP A 48 -5.42 5.25 4.13
CA ASP A 48 -5.78 3.85 4.02
C ASP A 48 -4.52 2.97 4.07
N LEU A 49 -4.61 1.80 4.71
CA LEU A 49 -3.53 0.82 4.62
C LEU A 49 -3.55 0.14 3.25
N GLU A 50 -2.44 0.19 2.53
CA GLU A 50 -2.17 -0.69 1.40
C GLU A 50 -1.51 -2.00 1.88
N VAL A 51 -2.00 -3.13 1.37
CA VAL A 51 -1.37 -4.43 1.61
C VAL A 51 -0.50 -4.78 0.41
N VAL A 52 0.81 -4.80 0.65
CA VAL A 52 1.80 -5.14 -0.36
C VAL A 52 1.99 -6.65 -0.40
N GLU A 53 1.63 -7.26 -1.53
CA GLU A 53 1.82 -8.71 -1.74
C GLU A 53 3.17 -8.96 -2.42
N VAL A 54 4.09 -9.60 -1.71
CA VAL A 54 5.34 -10.14 -2.27
C VAL A 54 5.17 -11.65 -2.45
N ARG A 55 5.48 -12.17 -3.63
CA ARG A 55 5.41 -13.63 -3.88
C ARG A 55 6.40 -14.37 -2.99
N ARG A 56 6.10 -15.63 -2.66
CA ARG A 56 6.96 -16.44 -1.78
C ARG A 56 8.37 -16.69 -2.34
N ASP A 57 8.52 -16.65 -3.65
CA ASP A 57 9.77 -16.83 -4.38
C ASP A 57 10.47 -15.49 -4.71
N GLU A 58 9.96 -14.37 -4.22
CA GLU A 58 10.50 -13.03 -4.42
C GLU A 58 10.87 -12.36 -3.10
N SER A 59 11.93 -11.57 -3.09
CA SER A 59 12.38 -10.83 -1.90
C SER A 59 11.77 -9.44 -1.81
N PHE A 60 11.23 -8.93 -2.93
CA PHE A 60 10.60 -7.62 -3.07
C PHE A 60 9.65 -7.63 -4.26
N LYS A 61 8.69 -6.72 -4.26
CA LYS A 61 7.72 -6.54 -5.35
C LYS A 61 8.21 -5.45 -6.31
N VAL A 62 8.08 -5.73 -7.62
CA VAL A 62 8.27 -4.72 -8.67
C VAL A 62 7.07 -4.76 -9.59
N TRP A 63 6.50 -3.60 -9.86
CA TRP A 63 5.30 -3.49 -10.67
C TRP A 63 5.15 -2.11 -11.30
N SER A 64 4.25 -2.01 -12.26
CA SER A 64 3.86 -0.74 -12.87
C SER A 64 2.34 -0.67 -12.96
N HIS A 65 1.79 0.51 -12.95
CA HIS A 65 0.38 0.73 -13.24
C HIS A 65 0.16 2.00 -14.04
N GLY A 66 -1.01 2.03 -14.71
CA GLY A 66 -1.48 3.17 -15.46
C GLY A 66 -2.34 4.13 -14.62
N TYR A 67 -3.04 5.00 -15.30
CA TYR A 67 -4.02 5.92 -14.73
C TYR A 67 -5.32 5.86 -15.54
N PRO A 68 -6.53 5.89 -14.95
CA PRO A 68 -6.78 5.89 -13.51
C PRO A 68 -6.48 4.53 -12.86
N TYR A 69 -5.94 4.58 -11.66
CA TYR A 69 -5.75 3.38 -10.83
C TYR A 69 -6.80 3.37 -9.72
N ARG A 70 -7.53 2.27 -9.58
CA ARG A 70 -8.74 2.20 -8.74
C ARG A 70 -8.54 2.41 -7.23
N THR A 71 -7.28 2.37 -6.77
CA THR A 71 -6.93 2.41 -5.35
C THR A 71 -6.04 3.59 -4.98
N ILE A 72 -5.87 4.60 -5.86
CA ILE A 72 -5.07 5.80 -5.53
C ILE A 72 -5.86 6.61 -4.50
N ARG A 73 -5.51 6.39 -3.24
CA ARG A 73 -5.98 7.16 -2.09
C ARG A 73 -4.77 7.54 -1.26
N TRP A 74 -4.95 8.47 -0.38
CA TRP A 74 -4.03 8.73 0.72
C TRP A 74 -3.83 7.44 1.49
N HIS A 75 -2.64 6.81 1.43
CA HIS A 75 -2.39 5.48 1.95
C HIS A 75 -0.99 5.37 2.54
N PHE A 76 -0.75 4.29 3.26
CA PHE A 76 0.54 3.90 3.80
C PHE A 76 0.68 2.37 3.82
N HIS A 77 1.89 1.87 3.97
CA HIS A 77 2.22 0.44 4.11
C HIS A 77 3.52 0.26 4.89
N PRO A 78 3.77 -0.93 5.48
CA PRO A 78 4.97 -1.18 6.31
C PRO A 78 6.27 -1.39 5.52
N GLU A 79 6.22 -1.44 4.20
CA GLU A 79 7.37 -1.59 3.32
C GLU A 79 8.02 -0.23 3.02
N PHE A 80 9.29 -0.26 2.61
CA PHE A 80 9.87 0.82 1.83
C PHE A 80 9.28 0.81 0.43
N GLU A 81 9.10 1.99 -0.17
CA GLU A 81 8.68 2.14 -1.55
C GLU A 81 9.59 3.09 -2.32
N LEU A 82 10.17 2.60 -3.41
CA LEU A 82 10.79 3.45 -4.42
C LEU A 82 9.80 3.67 -5.55
N HIS A 83 9.41 4.92 -5.76
CA HIS A 83 8.37 5.33 -6.70
C HIS A 83 8.92 6.24 -7.77
N LEU A 84 8.86 5.82 -9.04
CA LEU A 84 9.26 6.58 -10.22
C LEU A 84 8.04 6.89 -11.08
N ILE A 85 7.75 8.17 -11.30
CA ILE A 85 6.76 8.62 -12.27
C ILE A 85 7.38 8.64 -13.66
N VAL A 86 6.75 7.97 -14.63
CA VAL A 86 7.22 7.93 -16.02
C VAL A 86 6.30 8.71 -16.96
N ALA A 87 5.07 8.98 -16.54
CA ALA A 87 4.11 9.77 -17.31
C ALA A 87 3.21 10.59 -16.36
N THR A 88 2.56 11.62 -16.90
CA THR A 88 1.66 12.56 -16.21
C THR A 88 2.37 13.58 -15.32
N HIS A 89 1.62 14.64 -15.01
CA HIS A 89 2.01 15.68 -14.04
C HIS A 89 0.91 15.77 -12.98
N GLY A 90 1.21 16.43 -11.86
CA GLY A 90 0.21 16.63 -10.81
C GLY A 90 0.80 17.01 -9.47
N LYS A 91 0.04 16.73 -8.41
CA LYS A 91 0.43 16.97 -7.03
C LYS A 91 0.72 15.66 -6.30
N TYR A 92 1.77 15.66 -5.46
CA TYR A 92 2.07 14.57 -4.57
C TYR A 92 2.07 15.03 -3.12
N PHE A 93 1.78 14.08 -2.25
CA PHE A 93 1.66 14.26 -0.81
C PHE A 93 2.51 13.19 -0.14
N VAL A 94 3.39 13.58 0.78
CA VAL A 94 4.24 12.68 1.57
C VAL A 94 4.31 13.23 2.99
N GLY A 95 3.67 12.54 3.94
CA GLY A 95 3.51 13.08 5.28
C GLY A 95 2.79 14.43 5.25
N ASP A 96 3.43 15.48 5.77
CA ASP A 96 2.96 16.87 5.73
C ASP A 96 3.48 17.68 4.52
N HIS A 97 4.26 17.05 3.64
CA HIS A 97 4.78 17.69 2.43
C HIS A 97 3.78 17.62 1.28
N ILE A 98 3.67 18.74 0.55
CA ILE A 98 2.90 18.83 -0.69
C ILE A 98 3.81 19.40 -1.79
N GLY A 99 3.98 18.63 -2.86
CA GLY A 99 4.80 19.02 -4.01
C GLY A 99 4.11 18.84 -5.35
N SER A 100 4.81 19.20 -6.42
CA SER A 100 4.39 18.95 -7.81
C SER A 100 5.32 17.90 -8.42
N PHE A 101 4.76 17.00 -9.21
CA PHE A 101 5.53 15.98 -9.92
C PHE A 101 5.33 16.06 -11.43
N GLY A 102 6.26 15.49 -12.15
CA GLY A 102 6.21 15.21 -13.58
C GLY A 102 6.99 13.93 -13.90
N PRO A 103 7.13 13.56 -15.18
CA PRO A 103 7.97 12.43 -15.58
C PRO A 103 9.40 12.60 -15.08
N GLY A 104 9.96 11.52 -14.54
CA GLY A 104 11.26 11.52 -13.88
C GLY A 104 11.22 11.82 -12.38
N HIS A 105 10.06 12.08 -11.78
CA HIS A 105 9.96 12.26 -10.33
C HIS A 105 10.20 10.94 -9.60
N LEU A 106 11.30 10.88 -8.84
CA LEU A 106 11.77 9.71 -8.10
C LEU A 106 11.78 9.99 -6.61
N VAL A 107 11.09 9.15 -5.84
CA VAL A 107 10.99 9.27 -4.38
C VAL A 107 11.17 7.92 -3.71
N LEU A 108 11.96 7.87 -2.63
CA LEU A 108 12.03 6.74 -1.71
C LEU A 108 11.23 7.08 -0.44
N LEU A 109 10.27 6.24 -0.12
CA LEU A 109 9.40 6.34 1.04
C LEU A 109 9.77 5.28 2.07
N GLY A 110 9.77 5.66 3.33
CA GLY A 110 9.97 4.76 4.46
C GLY A 110 8.68 4.07 4.91
N PRO A 111 8.83 3.06 5.79
CA PRO A 111 7.71 2.32 6.34
C PRO A 111 6.69 3.22 7.04
N ASN A 112 5.41 2.97 6.77
CA ASN A 112 4.27 3.65 7.38
C ASN A 112 4.20 5.17 7.13
N LEU A 113 4.93 5.70 6.15
CA LEU A 113 4.85 7.10 5.76
C LEU A 113 3.65 7.30 4.82
N PRO A 114 2.60 8.04 5.22
CA PRO A 114 1.43 8.27 4.38
C PRO A 114 1.80 9.05 3.12
N HIS A 115 1.27 8.63 1.98
CA HIS A 115 1.58 9.25 0.70
C HIS A 115 0.46 9.08 -0.34
N ASN A 116 0.50 9.93 -1.38
CA ASN A 116 -0.40 9.87 -2.53
C ASN A 116 0.14 10.70 -3.70
N TRP A 117 -0.18 10.30 -4.93
CA TRP A 117 0.07 11.04 -6.17
C TRP A 117 -1.23 11.25 -6.93
N VAL A 118 -1.62 12.48 -7.14
CA VAL A 118 -2.83 12.88 -7.87
C VAL A 118 -2.41 13.51 -9.20
N SER A 119 -2.75 12.84 -10.32
CA SER A 119 -2.45 13.35 -11.66
C SER A 119 -3.48 14.37 -12.11
N ASP A 120 -3.01 15.43 -12.76
CA ASP A 120 -3.83 16.41 -13.45
C ASP A 120 -4.20 15.84 -14.84
N MET A 121 -5.32 15.12 -14.90
CA MET A 121 -5.82 14.45 -16.10
C MET A 121 -7.24 14.89 -16.38
N ALA A 122 -7.60 15.04 -17.65
CA ALA A 122 -8.97 15.32 -18.04
C ALA A 122 -9.86 14.09 -17.80
N GLU A 123 -11.17 14.30 -17.66
CA GLU A 123 -12.12 13.21 -17.48
C GLU A 123 -12.10 12.27 -18.69
N GLY A 124 -11.93 10.96 -18.43
CA GLY A 124 -11.84 9.94 -19.46
C GLY A 124 -10.45 9.70 -20.05
N GLU A 125 -9.46 10.52 -19.74
CA GLU A 125 -8.09 10.26 -20.17
C GLU A 125 -7.49 9.06 -19.41
N THR A 126 -6.70 8.25 -20.13
CA THR A 126 -6.03 7.08 -19.58
C THR A 126 -4.57 7.05 -20.00
N VAL A 127 -3.72 6.56 -19.10
CA VAL A 127 -2.31 6.31 -19.37
C VAL A 127 -2.00 4.87 -18.99
N GLU A 128 -1.47 4.09 -19.92
CA GLU A 128 -1.20 2.67 -19.72
C GLU A 128 -0.12 2.42 -18.67
N ARG A 129 0.93 3.25 -18.66
CA ARG A 129 2.05 3.16 -17.73
C ARG A 129 2.38 4.54 -17.17
N ARG A 130 1.93 4.78 -15.95
CA ARG A 130 2.13 6.04 -15.23
C ARG A 130 3.38 6.01 -14.37
N ASN A 131 3.57 4.93 -13.64
CA ASN A 131 4.66 4.79 -12.67
C ASN A 131 5.25 3.40 -12.63
N LEU A 132 6.42 3.34 -12.03
CA LEU A 132 7.17 2.14 -11.68
C LEU A 132 7.39 2.15 -10.18
N VAL A 133 7.18 1.00 -9.54
CA VAL A 133 7.23 0.89 -8.08
C VAL A 133 8.05 -0.33 -7.68
N ILE A 134 8.95 -0.15 -6.70
CA ILE A 134 9.62 -1.23 -5.98
C ILE A 134 9.19 -1.13 -4.52
N GLN A 135 8.61 -2.19 -3.97
CA GLN A 135 8.25 -2.29 -2.55
C GLN A 135 9.03 -3.43 -1.90
N PHE A 136 9.64 -3.17 -0.75
CA PHE A 136 10.48 -4.15 -0.06
C PHE A 136 10.37 -4.03 1.47
N ASP A 137 10.31 -5.18 2.11
CA ASP A 137 10.16 -5.28 3.57
C ASP A 137 11.43 -4.82 4.31
N PRO A 138 11.32 -4.04 5.40
CA PRO A 138 12.48 -3.63 6.19
C PRO A 138 13.35 -4.78 6.69
N SER A 139 12.73 -5.94 6.98
CA SER A 139 13.48 -7.12 7.42
C SER A 139 14.33 -7.74 6.31
N PHE A 140 13.92 -7.60 5.04
CA PHE A 140 14.71 -8.03 3.89
C PHE A 140 16.04 -7.28 3.83
N VAL A 141 15.99 -5.94 3.88
CA VAL A 141 17.22 -5.12 3.82
C VAL A 141 18.08 -5.34 5.05
N ARG A 142 17.48 -5.48 6.24
CA ARG A 142 18.22 -5.80 7.46
C ARG A 142 18.99 -7.11 7.33
N ARG A 143 18.35 -8.18 6.81
CA ARG A 143 19.06 -9.44 6.51
C ARG A 143 20.20 -9.28 5.51
N CYS A 144 20.05 -8.40 4.51
CA CYS A 144 21.15 -8.09 3.60
C CYS A 144 22.32 -7.40 4.33
N MET A 145 22.06 -6.44 5.21
CA MET A 145 23.08 -5.77 6.02
C MET A 145 23.77 -6.70 7.03
N ASP A 146 23.03 -7.69 7.56
CA ASP A 146 23.58 -8.70 8.46
C ASP A 146 24.49 -9.69 7.71
N ALA A 147 24.12 -10.06 6.47
CA ALA A 147 24.87 -10.99 5.65
C ALA A 147 26.03 -10.34 4.88
N PHE A 148 25.87 -9.09 4.47
CA PHE A 148 26.83 -8.35 3.65
C PHE A 148 27.10 -6.98 4.30
N PRO A 149 28.27 -6.81 4.98
CA PRO A 149 28.60 -5.55 5.68
C PRO A 149 28.56 -4.31 4.78
N GLU A 150 28.85 -4.47 3.48
CA GLU A 150 28.84 -3.40 2.48
C GLU A 150 27.43 -2.79 2.31
N CYS A 151 26.38 -3.57 2.53
CA CYS A 151 24.98 -3.09 2.46
C CYS A 151 24.65 -2.07 3.56
N ARG A 152 25.49 -1.93 4.61
CA ARG A 152 25.32 -0.95 5.69
C ARG A 152 25.43 0.50 5.21
N ASP A 153 26.07 0.73 4.07
CA ASP A 153 26.13 2.05 3.43
C ASP A 153 24.73 2.60 3.12
N ALA A 154 23.74 1.73 2.96
CA ALA A 154 22.36 2.14 2.75
C ALA A 154 21.63 2.60 4.03
N GLN A 155 22.18 2.38 5.22
CA GLN A 155 21.48 2.66 6.48
C GLN A 155 21.03 4.12 6.58
N ALA A 156 21.91 5.07 6.30
CA ALA A 156 21.60 6.50 6.37
C ALA A 156 20.45 6.89 5.41
N LEU A 157 20.49 6.37 4.18
CA LEU A 157 19.43 6.60 3.20
C LEU A 157 18.09 6.04 3.68
N LEU A 158 18.07 4.85 4.27
CA LEU A 158 16.85 4.21 4.76
C LEU A 158 16.30 4.91 6.01
N ASP A 159 17.16 5.49 6.85
CA ASP A 159 16.72 6.33 7.97
C ASP A 159 16.11 7.63 7.46
N ASP A 160 16.71 8.29 6.48
CA ASP A 160 16.18 9.48 5.81
C ASP A 160 14.82 9.21 5.14
N ALA A 161 14.64 8.01 4.59
CA ALA A 161 13.41 7.61 3.90
C ALA A 161 12.16 7.63 4.81
N ARG A 162 12.32 7.61 6.14
CA ARG A 162 11.20 7.79 7.09
C ARG A 162 10.46 9.12 6.90
N ARG A 163 11.15 10.09 6.32
CA ARG A 163 10.60 11.41 5.98
C ARG A 163 10.34 11.57 4.48
N GLY A 164 10.58 10.51 3.70
CA GLY A 164 10.56 10.55 2.24
C GLY A 164 11.77 11.29 1.68
N VAL A 165 12.45 10.68 0.71
CA VAL A 165 13.63 11.24 0.04
C VAL A 165 13.31 11.42 -1.43
N GLY A 166 13.30 12.68 -1.89
CA GLY A 166 13.26 13.03 -3.30
C GLY A 166 14.66 13.06 -3.90
N PHE A 167 14.80 12.62 -5.14
CA PHE A 167 16.08 12.58 -5.87
C PHE A 167 16.06 13.52 -7.08
N ASP A 168 17.24 13.94 -7.50
CA ASP A 168 17.45 14.77 -8.66
C ASP A 168 17.14 14.04 -9.99
N ALA A 169 17.07 14.82 -11.07
CA ALA A 169 16.78 14.29 -12.41
C ALA A 169 17.88 13.37 -12.94
N ALA A 170 19.14 13.61 -12.57
CA ALA A 170 20.27 12.79 -13.02
C ALA A 170 20.21 11.41 -12.38
N THR A 171 19.93 11.33 -11.08
CA THR A 171 19.72 10.07 -10.35
C THR A 171 18.52 9.32 -10.92
N SER A 172 17.40 10.01 -11.16
CA SER A 172 16.22 9.42 -11.77
C SER A 172 16.49 8.83 -13.16
N ALA A 173 17.18 9.58 -14.03
CA ALA A 173 17.54 9.12 -15.37
C ALA A 173 18.48 7.90 -15.34
N ALA A 174 19.40 7.83 -14.38
CA ALA A 174 20.30 6.68 -14.21
C ALA A 174 19.58 5.43 -13.69
N ILE A 175 18.48 5.59 -12.95
CA ILE A 175 17.72 4.49 -12.34
C ILE A 175 16.60 3.97 -13.26
N ALA A 176 15.98 4.81 -14.07
CA ALA A 176 14.86 4.43 -14.93
C ALA A 176 15.12 3.16 -15.77
N PRO A 177 16.26 3.00 -16.49
CA PRO A 177 16.53 1.78 -17.25
C PRO A 177 16.72 0.53 -16.37
N LEU A 178 17.16 0.69 -15.11
CA LEU A 178 17.29 -0.41 -14.16
C LEU A 178 15.90 -0.90 -13.70
N PHE A 179 14.94 0.01 -13.53
CA PHE A 179 13.55 -0.37 -13.27
C PHE A 179 12.96 -1.19 -14.41
N ASP A 180 13.17 -0.78 -15.66
CA ASP A 180 12.68 -1.51 -16.82
C ASP A 180 13.29 -2.92 -16.90
N ALA A 181 14.59 -3.04 -16.69
CA ALA A 181 15.27 -4.31 -16.62
C ALA A 181 14.74 -5.18 -15.47
N LEU A 182 14.41 -4.59 -14.33
CA LEU A 182 13.96 -5.28 -13.13
C LEU A 182 12.55 -5.89 -13.27
N LEU A 183 11.65 -5.25 -14.04
CA LEU A 183 10.30 -5.76 -14.31
C LEU A 183 10.30 -7.17 -14.94
N THR A 184 11.31 -7.47 -15.76
CA THR A 184 11.44 -8.74 -16.49
C THR A 184 12.49 -9.68 -15.90
N ALA A 185 13.36 -9.18 -15.01
CA ALA A 185 14.45 -9.94 -14.41
C ALA A 185 13.95 -11.10 -13.54
N ARG A 186 14.71 -12.19 -13.50
CA ARG A 186 14.46 -13.37 -12.65
C ARG A 186 15.76 -13.80 -11.96
N GLY A 187 15.61 -14.58 -10.88
CA GLY A 187 16.73 -15.18 -10.15
C GLY A 187 17.77 -14.17 -9.66
N MET A 188 19.05 -14.53 -9.72
CA MET A 188 20.16 -13.72 -9.23
C MET A 188 20.25 -12.32 -9.89
N ARG A 189 19.87 -12.21 -11.16
CA ARG A 189 19.84 -10.92 -11.86
C ARG A 189 18.91 -9.92 -11.21
N ARG A 190 17.78 -10.39 -10.65
CA ARG A 190 16.80 -9.54 -9.96
C ARG A 190 17.42 -8.89 -8.72
N ILE A 191 18.15 -9.68 -7.91
CA ILE A 191 18.86 -9.17 -6.73
C ILE A 191 19.99 -8.21 -7.14
N ALA A 192 20.79 -8.56 -8.16
CA ALA A 192 21.87 -7.70 -8.63
C ALA A 192 21.36 -6.32 -9.09
N LEU A 193 20.26 -6.26 -9.85
CA LEU A 193 19.65 -5.00 -10.27
C LEU A 193 19.12 -4.18 -9.09
N PHE A 194 18.49 -4.82 -8.10
CA PHE A 194 18.02 -4.15 -6.89
C PHE A 194 19.18 -3.54 -6.11
N MET A 195 20.28 -4.27 -5.91
CA MET A 195 21.47 -3.77 -5.22
C MET A 195 22.13 -2.62 -5.99
N THR A 196 22.16 -2.70 -7.33
CA THR A 196 22.66 -1.60 -8.17
C THR A 196 21.77 -0.35 -8.05
N ILE A 197 20.45 -0.50 -7.97
CA ILE A 197 19.54 0.62 -7.72
C ILE A 197 19.85 1.23 -6.34
N LEU A 198 19.94 0.40 -5.31
CA LEU A 198 20.20 0.86 -3.95
C LEU A 198 21.56 1.59 -3.85
N GLU A 199 22.60 1.03 -4.45
CA GLU A 199 23.94 1.66 -4.54
C GLU A 199 23.87 3.05 -5.19
N ARG A 200 23.17 3.19 -6.33
CA ARG A 200 23.00 4.48 -7.00
C ARG A 200 22.21 5.50 -6.17
N LEU A 201 21.20 5.06 -5.45
CA LEU A 201 20.45 5.93 -4.53
C LEU A 201 21.33 6.39 -3.37
N CYS A 202 22.20 5.53 -2.85
CA CYS A 202 23.18 5.90 -1.80
C CYS A 202 24.19 6.93 -2.30
N GLY A 203 24.64 6.79 -3.54
CA GLY A 203 25.59 7.69 -4.20
C GLY A 203 24.97 8.95 -4.82
N ALA A 204 23.66 9.20 -4.68
CA ALA A 204 23.00 10.36 -5.24
C ALA A 204 23.59 11.67 -4.67
N ALA A 205 23.95 12.58 -5.58
CA ALA A 205 24.60 13.85 -5.23
C ALA A 205 23.65 14.79 -4.49
N GLU A 206 22.39 14.82 -4.90
CA GLU A 206 21.36 15.67 -4.30
C GLU A 206 20.17 14.82 -3.83
N ARG A 207 19.85 14.96 -2.54
CA ARG A 207 18.69 14.34 -1.90
C ARG A 207 17.93 15.38 -1.11
N THR A 208 16.60 15.38 -1.23
CA THR A 208 15.72 16.29 -0.52
C THR A 208 14.83 15.51 0.43
N LEU A 209 14.89 15.84 1.73
CA LEU A 209 13.93 15.31 2.70
C LEU A 209 12.58 16.03 2.52
N LEU A 210 11.51 15.26 2.40
CA LEU A 210 10.18 15.79 2.04
C LEU A 210 9.41 16.21 3.29
N ALA A 211 9.02 15.26 4.14
CA ALA A 211 8.26 15.58 5.35
C ALA A 211 9.11 16.36 6.38
N SER A 212 8.43 17.21 7.15
CA SER A 212 9.09 18.04 8.16
C SER A 212 9.68 17.20 9.30
N PRO A 213 10.70 17.71 10.04
CA PRO A 213 11.19 17.06 11.25
C PRO A 213 10.10 16.92 12.33
N ALA A 214 9.14 17.86 12.36
CA ALA A 214 8.03 17.81 13.29
C ALA A 214 7.05 16.66 12.98
N TYR A 215 6.92 16.26 11.71
CA TYR A 215 6.14 15.10 11.30
C TYR A 215 6.72 13.81 11.86
N ASP A 216 8.04 13.64 11.78
CA ASP A 216 8.76 12.49 12.34
C ASP A 216 8.64 12.42 13.87
N GLN A 217 8.58 13.58 14.54
CA GLN A 217 8.41 13.68 16.00
C GLN A 217 6.97 13.59 16.49
N ALA A 218 5.99 14.04 15.70
CA ALA A 218 4.58 14.02 16.09
C ALA A 218 4.05 12.58 16.18
N ASP A 219 4.67 11.65 15.48
CA ASP A 219 4.37 10.22 15.48
C ASP A 219 5.34 9.38 16.34
N VAL A 220 5.73 9.86 17.51
CA VAL A 220 6.49 9.08 18.51
C VAL A 220 5.69 7.86 19.05
N THR A 221 4.49 7.63 18.53
CA THR A 221 3.74 6.39 18.74
C THR A 221 4.07 5.25 17.75
N PRO A 222 4.89 5.43 16.67
CA PRO A 222 5.10 4.39 15.66
C PRO A 222 5.69 3.11 16.22
N THR A 223 6.62 3.17 17.20
CA THR A 223 7.36 1.98 17.64
C THR A 223 6.46 0.92 18.25
N ARG A 224 5.50 1.31 19.08
CA ARG A 224 4.59 0.36 19.72
C ARG A 224 3.55 -0.19 18.73
N LEU A 225 2.97 0.68 17.93
CA LEU A 225 1.97 0.28 16.93
C LEU A 225 2.62 -0.45 15.75
N SER A 226 3.80 -0.05 15.30
CA SER A 226 4.58 -0.79 14.29
C SER A 226 4.93 -2.19 14.76
N HIS A 227 5.25 -2.37 16.05
CA HIS A 227 5.41 -3.71 16.62
C HIS A 227 4.11 -4.52 16.57
N ALA A 228 2.97 -3.90 16.89
CA ALA A 228 1.67 -4.56 16.78
C ALA A 228 1.34 -4.94 15.33
N LEU A 229 1.56 -4.05 14.36
CA LEU A 229 1.32 -4.31 12.94
C LEU A 229 2.25 -5.42 12.41
N SER A 230 3.53 -5.39 12.76
CA SER A 230 4.49 -6.45 12.43
C SER A 230 4.09 -7.79 13.08
N TYR A 231 3.64 -7.77 14.33
CA TYR A 231 3.14 -8.98 15.01
C TYR A 231 1.91 -9.55 14.30
N ILE A 232 0.94 -8.70 13.93
CA ILE A 232 -0.24 -9.11 13.16
C ILE A 232 0.18 -9.79 11.86
N GLY A 233 1.05 -9.16 11.07
CA GLY A 233 1.51 -9.70 9.78
C GLY A 233 2.17 -11.08 9.89
N LYS A 234 2.96 -11.30 10.95
CA LYS A 234 3.65 -12.58 11.21
C LYS A 234 2.72 -13.68 11.76
N ASN A 235 1.58 -13.32 12.34
CA ASN A 235 0.70 -14.24 13.06
C ASN A 235 -0.72 -14.31 12.46
N LEU A 236 -0.90 -13.98 11.19
CA LEU A 236 -2.22 -13.89 10.54
C LEU A 236 -3.03 -15.19 10.64
N ALA A 237 -2.36 -16.35 10.55
CA ALA A 237 -3.01 -17.65 10.64
C ALA A 237 -3.44 -18.03 12.06
N SER A 238 -2.92 -17.34 13.08
CA SER A 238 -3.20 -17.59 14.48
C SER A 238 -4.40 -16.79 14.98
N GLU A 239 -4.89 -17.11 16.17
CA GLU A 239 -5.87 -16.27 16.85
C GLU A 239 -5.22 -14.93 17.25
N LEU A 240 -5.77 -13.84 16.75
CA LEU A 240 -5.34 -12.47 17.05
C LEU A 240 -6.42 -11.75 17.84
N ARG A 241 -6.11 -11.36 19.08
CA ARG A 241 -7.01 -10.62 19.94
C ARG A 241 -6.50 -9.19 20.15
N GLU A 242 -7.39 -8.23 20.08
CA GLU A 242 -7.06 -6.84 20.32
C GLU A 242 -6.49 -6.59 21.72
N SER A 243 -6.92 -7.40 22.73
CA SER A 243 -6.40 -7.38 24.09
C SER A 243 -4.90 -7.72 24.16
N ASP A 244 -4.48 -8.71 23.37
CA ASP A 244 -3.10 -9.20 23.40
C ASP A 244 -2.15 -8.16 22.79
N LEU A 245 -2.61 -7.47 21.73
CA LEU A 245 -1.87 -6.38 21.11
C LEU A 245 -1.85 -5.12 21.97
N ALA A 246 -2.94 -4.83 22.69
CA ALA A 246 -2.95 -3.76 23.68
C ALA A 246 -1.92 -4.04 24.79
N GLN A 247 -1.83 -5.27 25.28
CA GLN A 247 -0.82 -5.68 26.24
C GLN A 247 0.60 -5.57 25.65
N LEU A 248 0.82 -6.08 24.42
CA LEU A 248 2.10 -6.00 23.71
C LEU A 248 2.60 -4.56 23.58
N THR A 249 1.68 -3.62 23.40
CA THR A 249 1.97 -2.18 23.26
C THR A 249 1.97 -1.41 24.57
N GLY A 250 1.67 -2.07 25.70
CA GLY A 250 1.59 -1.42 27.01
C GLY A 250 0.43 -0.43 27.13
N GLN A 251 -0.69 -0.68 26.45
CA GLN A 251 -1.86 0.17 26.40
C GLN A 251 -3.10 -0.54 26.96
N SER A 252 -4.11 0.23 27.42
CA SER A 252 -5.44 -0.34 27.61
C SER A 252 -6.08 -0.69 26.28
N VAL A 253 -6.99 -1.67 26.24
CA VAL A 253 -7.68 -2.07 24.99
C VAL A 253 -8.34 -0.88 24.32
N SER A 254 -9.03 -0.01 25.08
CA SER A 254 -9.68 1.17 24.52
C SER A 254 -8.71 2.22 23.99
N ALA A 255 -7.52 2.38 24.59
CA ALA A 255 -6.49 3.28 24.09
C ALA A 255 -5.87 2.73 22.82
N PHE A 256 -5.55 1.42 22.80
CA PHE A 256 -5.06 0.71 21.62
C PHE A 256 -6.05 0.80 20.46
N SER A 257 -7.33 0.48 20.69
CA SER A 257 -8.38 0.52 19.66
C SER A 257 -8.48 1.90 18.98
N ARG A 258 -8.48 2.97 19.79
CA ARG A 258 -8.50 4.35 19.24
C ARG A 258 -7.23 4.70 18.47
N ALA A 259 -6.05 4.33 19.01
CA ALA A 259 -4.78 4.59 18.36
C ALA A 259 -4.67 3.77 17.06
N PHE A 260 -5.06 2.50 17.10
CA PHE A 260 -5.07 1.59 15.95
C PHE A 260 -6.00 2.12 14.85
N HIS A 261 -7.26 2.47 15.19
CA HIS A 261 -8.21 3.02 14.23
C HIS A 261 -7.73 4.34 13.63
N ARG A 262 -7.18 5.23 14.44
CA ARG A 262 -6.62 6.52 13.97
C ARG A 262 -5.48 6.31 12.99
N HIS A 263 -4.64 5.31 13.23
CA HIS A 263 -3.45 5.06 12.41
C HIS A 263 -3.75 4.23 11.16
N THR A 264 -4.64 3.22 11.25
CA THR A 264 -4.94 2.31 10.13
C THR A 264 -6.18 2.72 9.32
N GLY A 265 -6.93 3.72 9.78
CA GLY A 265 -8.21 4.13 9.18
C GLY A 265 -9.36 3.14 9.39
N MET A 266 -9.12 2.01 10.07
CA MET A 266 -10.15 0.97 10.24
C MET A 266 -10.05 0.24 11.59
N PRO A 267 -11.16 -0.39 12.07
CA PRO A 267 -11.15 -1.20 13.28
C PRO A 267 -10.23 -2.43 13.14
N PHE A 268 -9.62 -2.86 14.26
CA PHE A 268 -8.70 -3.98 14.33
C PHE A 268 -9.19 -5.25 13.62
N VAL A 269 -10.43 -5.68 13.89
CA VAL A 269 -11.01 -6.89 13.27
C VAL A 269 -11.12 -6.76 11.76
N GLN A 270 -11.49 -5.58 11.28
CA GLN A 270 -11.59 -5.32 9.84
C GLN A 270 -10.22 -5.35 9.18
N TYR A 271 -9.21 -4.78 9.82
CA TYR A 271 -7.82 -4.80 9.38
C TYR A 271 -7.28 -6.24 9.24
N VAL A 272 -7.42 -7.04 10.30
CA VAL A 272 -6.97 -8.44 10.31
C VAL A 272 -7.68 -9.25 9.22
N ASN A 273 -9.01 -9.09 9.07
CA ASN A 273 -9.76 -9.77 8.03
C ASN A 273 -9.29 -9.38 6.64
N ARG A 274 -8.97 -8.10 6.39
CA ARG A 274 -8.43 -7.63 5.10
C ARG A 274 -7.10 -8.31 4.78
N LEU A 275 -6.16 -8.33 5.74
CA LEU A 275 -4.87 -9.02 5.58
C LEU A 275 -5.04 -10.51 5.31
N ARG A 276 -5.95 -11.18 6.02
CA ARG A 276 -6.25 -12.60 5.80
C ARG A 276 -6.83 -12.87 4.41
N ILE A 277 -7.68 -11.98 3.89
CA ILE A 277 -8.21 -12.10 2.52
C ILE A 277 -7.08 -11.90 1.50
N GLU A 278 -6.17 -10.96 1.69
CA GLU A 278 -5.03 -10.77 0.78
C GLU A 278 -4.11 -12.00 0.79
N SER A 279 -3.82 -12.56 1.96
CA SER A 279 -3.08 -13.82 2.09
C SER A 279 -3.80 -14.98 1.39
N ALA A 280 -5.12 -15.08 1.53
CA ALA A 280 -5.91 -16.08 0.82
C ALA A 280 -5.85 -15.91 -0.70
N CYS A 281 -5.84 -14.69 -1.23
CA CYS A 281 -5.67 -14.43 -2.66
C CYS A 281 -4.33 -14.98 -3.18
N GLN A 282 -3.24 -14.81 -2.42
CA GLN A 282 -1.94 -15.39 -2.79
C GLN A 282 -1.99 -16.91 -2.84
N MET A 283 -2.61 -17.55 -1.85
CA MET A 283 -2.78 -19.01 -1.82
C MET A 283 -3.64 -19.50 -2.99
N LEU A 284 -4.71 -18.77 -3.34
CA LEU A 284 -5.59 -19.08 -4.48
C LEU A 284 -4.85 -19.04 -5.83
N LEU A 285 -3.78 -18.26 -5.93
CA LEU A 285 -2.95 -18.12 -7.14
C LEU A 285 -1.81 -19.16 -7.19
N ALA A 286 -1.24 -19.49 -6.04
CA ALA A 286 -0.04 -20.31 -5.94
C ALA A 286 -0.34 -21.81 -5.86
N ASP A 287 -1.55 -22.20 -5.42
CA ASP A 287 -1.83 -23.58 -5.03
C ASP A 287 -3.22 -24.04 -5.51
N ASP A 288 -3.34 -25.35 -5.78
CA ASP A 288 -4.60 -26.02 -6.08
C ASP A 288 -5.36 -26.48 -4.82
N ALA A 289 -4.89 -26.08 -3.64
CA ALA A 289 -5.56 -26.37 -2.37
C ALA A 289 -7.05 -25.99 -2.39
N SER A 290 -7.87 -26.74 -1.65
CA SER A 290 -9.30 -26.45 -1.61
C SER A 290 -9.57 -25.06 -1.02
N ILE A 291 -10.72 -24.45 -1.40
CA ILE A 291 -11.15 -23.16 -0.83
C ILE A 291 -11.27 -23.27 0.69
N THR A 292 -11.66 -24.44 1.20
CA THR A 292 -11.79 -24.72 2.63
C THR A 292 -10.44 -24.72 3.31
N ASP A 293 -9.42 -25.37 2.73
CA ASP A 293 -8.08 -25.41 3.29
C ASP A 293 -7.45 -24.02 3.31
N ILE A 294 -7.60 -23.25 2.21
CA ILE A 294 -7.14 -21.86 2.13
C ILE A 294 -7.82 -20.98 3.17
N CYS A 295 -9.12 -21.15 3.42
CA CYS A 295 -9.84 -20.44 4.45
C CYS A 295 -9.16 -20.61 5.83
N PHE A 296 -8.85 -21.84 6.21
CA PHE A 296 -8.22 -22.13 7.50
C PHE A 296 -6.74 -21.70 7.55
N GLN A 297 -5.98 -21.93 6.47
CA GLN A 297 -4.58 -21.48 6.37
C GLN A 297 -4.45 -19.95 6.43
N ALA A 298 -5.42 -19.23 5.89
CA ALA A 298 -5.48 -17.77 5.97
C ALA A 298 -5.89 -17.24 7.37
N GLY A 299 -6.25 -18.14 8.30
CA GLY A 299 -6.57 -17.80 9.68
C GLY A 299 -8.05 -17.55 9.97
N PHE A 300 -8.96 -17.89 9.05
CA PHE A 300 -10.39 -17.89 9.33
C PHE A 300 -10.80 -19.19 10.04
N ASN A 301 -11.75 -19.08 10.95
CA ASN A 301 -12.26 -20.23 11.71
C ASN A 301 -13.54 -20.85 11.11
N ASN A 302 -14.14 -20.22 10.09
CA ASN A 302 -15.26 -20.80 9.35
C ASN A 302 -15.37 -20.23 7.91
N VAL A 303 -15.80 -21.11 7.01
CA VAL A 303 -15.89 -20.83 5.56
C VAL A 303 -16.98 -19.77 5.23
N SER A 304 -18.07 -19.73 5.99
CA SER A 304 -19.14 -18.76 5.75
C SER A 304 -18.67 -17.32 6.00
N ASN A 305 -17.97 -17.08 7.10
CA ASN A 305 -17.37 -15.77 7.39
C ASN A 305 -16.30 -15.42 6.36
N PHE A 306 -15.42 -16.38 6.01
CA PHE A 306 -14.42 -16.21 4.97
C PHE A 306 -15.05 -15.74 3.65
N ASN A 307 -16.04 -16.47 3.13
CA ASN A 307 -16.69 -16.12 1.87
C ASN A 307 -17.36 -14.74 1.91
N ARG A 308 -17.99 -14.40 3.04
CA ARG A 308 -18.60 -13.07 3.23
C ARG A 308 -17.54 -11.96 3.20
N GLN A 309 -16.45 -12.12 3.94
CA GLN A 309 -15.37 -11.15 3.98
C GLN A 309 -14.65 -11.05 2.63
N PHE A 310 -14.43 -12.18 1.95
CA PHE A 310 -13.81 -12.21 0.64
C PHE A 310 -14.63 -11.42 -0.38
N ARG A 311 -15.96 -11.64 -0.43
CA ARG A 311 -16.85 -10.86 -1.30
C ARG A 311 -16.87 -9.38 -0.94
N ALA A 312 -16.83 -9.03 0.34
CA ALA A 312 -16.79 -7.64 0.77
C ALA A 312 -15.51 -6.93 0.31
N VAL A 313 -14.36 -7.62 0.29
CA VAL A 313 -13.05 -7.04 -0.08
C VAL A 313 -12.81 -7.10 -1.60
N LYS A 314 -13.13 -8.23 -2.25
CA LYS A 314 -12.79 -8.48 -3.67
C LYS A 314 -13.96 -8.35 -4.64
N GLY A 315 -15.18 -8.17 -4.15
CA GLY A 315 -16.39 -8.04 -4.97
C GLY A 315 -16.90 -9.36 -5.59
N MET A 316 -16.21 -10.49 -5.35
CA MET A 316 -16.54 -11.80 -5.95
C MET A 316 -16.24 -12.95 -4.98
N ALA A 317 -16.68 -14.16 -5.28
CA ALA A 317 -16.38 -15.33 -4.47
C ALA A 317 -14.91 -15.81 -4.68
N PRO A 318 -14.30 -16.52 -3.69
CA PRO A 318 -12.93 -17.05 -3.83
C PRO A 318 -12.74 -17.95 -5.05
N SER A 319 -13.74 -18.78 -5.38
CA SER A 319 -13.70 -19.66 -6.55
C SER A 319 -13.76 -18.89 -7.87
N GLU A 320 -14.55 -17.83 -7.93
CA GLU A 320 -14.62 -16.94 -9.10
C GLU A 320 -13.32 -16.19 -9.29
N PHE A 321 -12.71 -15.71 -8.20
CA PHE A 321 -11.40 -15.05 -8.21
C PHE A 321 -10.33 -15.99 -8.76
N ARG A 322 -10.25 -17.24 -8.27
CA ARG A 322 -9.30 -18.25 -8.78
C ARG A 322 -9.49 -18.51 -10.26
N ALA A 323 -10.74 -18.71 -10.70
CA ALA A 323 -11.05 -18.99 -12.11
C ALA A 323 -10.62 -17.83 -13.03
N LEU A 324 -10.96 -16.59 -12.65
CA LEU A 324 -10.60 -15.40 -13.41
C LEU A 324 -9.07 -15.23 -13.53
N GLN A 325 -8.33 -15.45 -12.46
CA GLN A 325 -6.88 -15.32 -12.48
C GLN A 325 -6.20 -16.40 -13.32
N ARG A 326 -6.73 -17.62 -13.32
CA ARG A 326 -6.23 -18.70 -14.20
C ARG A 326 -6.49 -18.40 -15.67
N LEU A 327 -7.61 -17.83 -16.02
CA LEU A 327 -7.91 -17.37 -17.38
C LEU A 327 -6.93 -16.27 -17.81
N ASN A 328 -6.69 -15.30 -16.95
CA ASN A 328 -5.72 -14.22 -17.22
C ASN A 328 -4.28 -14.73 -17.39
N ALA A 329 -3.86 -15.72 -16.59
CA ALA A 329 -2.54 -16.34 -16.71
C ALA A 329 -2.39 -17.09 -18.05
N ARG A 330 -3.38 -17.89 -18.45
CA ARG A 330 -3.39 -18.59 -19.73
C ARG A 330 -3.38 -17.63 -20.92
N SER A 331 -4.15 -16.54 -20.86
CA SER A 331 -4.17 -15.53 -21.92
C SER A 331 -2.81 -14.86 -22.09
N ARG A 332 -2.07 -14.61 -20.99
CA ARG A 332 -0.72 -14.07 -21.03
C ARG A 332 0.28 -15.07 -21.60
N GLU A 333 0.20 -16.34 -21.26
CA GLU A 333 1.05 -17.40 -21.86
C GLU A 333 0.82 -17.52 -23.36
N LEU A 334 -0.41 -17.53 -23.81
CA LEU A 334 -0.75 -17.56 -25.24
C LEU A 334 -0.24 -16.33 -25.97
N ALA A 335 -0.34 -15.14 -25.40
CA ALA A 335 0.20 -13.92 -25.97
C ALA A 335 1.75 -13.94 -26.05
N LEU A 336 2.42 -14.53 -25.05
CA LEU A 336 3.88 -14.68 -25.06
C LEU A 336 4.37 -15.66 -26.13
N HIS A 337 3.61 -16.72 -26.42
CA HIS A 337 3.93 -17.71 -27.46
C HIS A 337 3.50 -17.27 -28.85
N ALA A 338 2.58 -16.32 -28.97
CA ALA A 338 2.14 -15.74 -30.23
C ALA A 338 3.01 -14.57 -30.71
N ALA A 339 3.95 -14.09 -29.91
CA ALA A 339 4.92 -13.09 -30.35
C ALA A 339 5.81 -13.70 -31.43
N PRO A 340 5.90 -13.14 -32.68
CA PRO A 340 6.70 -13.67 -33.71
C PRO A 340 8.16 -13.67 -33.27
N THR A 341 8.83 -14.85 -33.37
CA THR A 341 10.27 -15.00 -33.20
C THR A 341 11.01 -14.44 -34.42
N GLY A 342 10.70 -13.23 -34.79
CA GLY A 342 11.33 -12.49 -35.86
C GLY A 342 12.23 -11.43 -35.28
N ASN A 343 13.49 -11.79 -35.07
CA ASN A 343 14.55 -10.81 -34.89
C ASN A 343 14.77 -10.14 -36.26
N PRO A 344 14.36 -8.88 -36.49
CA PRO A 344 14.76 -8.19 -37.71
C PRO A 344 16.28 -8.01 -37.64
N LEU A 345 16.98 -8.67 -38.53
CA LEU A 345 18.39 -8.37 -38.78
C LEU A 345 18.54 -6.85 -38.93
N PRO A 346 19.52 -6.23 -38.27
CA PRO A 346 19.77 -4.81 -38.45
C PRO A 346 20.09 -4.58 -39.94
N PRO A 347 19.62 -3.49 -40.55
CA PRO A 347 19.90 -3.18 -41.95
C PRO A 347 21.44 -3.13 -42.13
N ARG A 348 21.92 -3.88 -43.10
CA ARG A 348 23.33 -3.81 -43.55
C ARG A 348 23.58 -2.35 -43.93
N VAL A 349 24.39 -1.65 -43.17
CA VAL A 349 24.97 -0.38 -43.54
C VAL A 349 25.96 -0.68 -44.67
N LEU A 350 25.57 -0.37 -45.90
CA LEU A 350 26.50 -0.32 -47.04
C LEU A 350 27.43 0.87 -46.79
N THR A 351 28.67 0.60 -46.44
CA THR A 351 29.74 1.60 -46.43
C THR A 351 30.03 1.98 -47.87
N PRO A 352 30.05 3.27 -48.26
CA PRO A 352 30.50 3.70 -49.58
C PRO A 352 31.99 3.34 -49.76
N GLY A 353 32.32 2.78 -50.93
CA GLY A 353 33.62 2.25 -51.25
C GLY A 353 34.78 3.22 -51.05
N ALA A 354 35.87 2.66 -50.56
CA ALA A 354 37.19 3.31 -50.58
C ALA A 354 37.64 3.54 -52.03
N PRO A 355 38.30 4.66 -52.34
CA PRO A 355 38.79 4.91 -53.68
C PRO A 355 39.94 3.96 -54.04
N GLU A 356 39.88 3.34 -55.22
CA GLU A 356 40.95 2.59 -55.85
C GLU A 356 42.21 3.45 -56.01
N LEU A 357 43.31 2.96 -55.48
CA LEU A 357 44.63 3.50 -55.78
C LEU A 357 45.06 3.05 -57.16
N VAL A 358 45.10 3.99 -58.12
CA VAL A 358 45.67 3.84 -59.44
C VAL A 358 47.19 3.74 -59.31
N PRO A 359 47.89 2.72 -59.88
CA PRO A 359 49.36 2.67 -59.90
C PRO A 359 49.89 3.63 -60.96
N GLN A 360 50.83 4.50 -60.58
CA GLN A 360 51.59 5.32 -61.49
C GLN A 360 52.69 4.52 -62.20
N PRO A 361 52.92 4.75 -63.48
CA PRO A 361 54.02 4.09 -64.20
C PRO A 361 55.30 4.92 -64.08
N GLY A 362 56.42 4.26 -63.92
CA GLY A 362 57.79 4.79 -63.97
C GLY A 362 58.80 3.86 -63.37
#